data_3bd94c0e4b19cbc912e89c92c6ea0f56
#
_entry.id   3bd94c0e4b19cbc912e89c92c6ea0f56
#
_cell.length_a   1.000
_cell.length_b   1.000
_cell.length_c   1.000
_cell.angle_alpha   90.00
_cell.angle_beta   90.00
_cell.angle_gamma   90.00
#
_symmetry.space_group_name_H-M   'P 1'
#
loop_
_entity.id
_entity.type
_entity.pdbx_description
1 polymer ?
#
loop_
_entity_poly.entity_id
_entity_poly.type
_entity_poly.pdbx_seq_one_letter_code
_entity_poly.pdbx_strand_id
1 'polypeptide(L)'
;ISSAASDVYKRQDNKLIAQPAAALQLVAKEVMYCAKIVDEMIGKLQSGNGKIDKENAGIVEEKAKILQKLYASINDYFAALYSGGVLTEEQASQSAGMQSILCDIDRIGQLTREIMETVAKQNKGKHKYSKEALKELKKAMEQIQMIYGSCIRAISGDVDMDIKELMRQKEDIMQLDEKMRKNHIARVGKGKCDSKLTIPFNDVLHNIDRIGNSCVNLVEVAKENVTMQAFFAED
;
A
#
# COMPACT_ATOMS: atom_id res chain seq x y z
N ILE A 1 -20.74 -10.12 1.12
CA ILE A 1 -19.75 -10.89 1.95
C ILE A 1 -19.31 -10.10 3.20
N SER A 2 -19.52 -8.78 3.28
CA SER A 2 -18.86 -7.96 4.31
C SER A 2 -19.56 -7.88 5.67
N SER A 3 -20.87 -8.13 5.77
CA SER A 3 -21.61 -7.97 7.04
C SER A 3 -21.45 -9.18 7.96
N ALA A 4 -21.54 -10.39 7.42
CA ALA A 4 -21.46 -11.63 8.21
C ALA A 4 -20.05 -11.90 8.77
N ALA A 5 -18.99 -11.57 8.01
CA ALA A 5 -17.60 -11.71 8.47
C ALA A 5 -17.30 -10.76 9.63
N SER A 6 -17.77 -9.50 9.56
CA SER A 6 -17.61 -8.49 10.62
C SER A 6 -18.32 -8.88 11.91
N ASP A 7 -19.50 -9.50 11.83
CA ASP A 7 -20.28 -9.89 13.02
C ASP A 7 -19.76 -11.17 13.69
N VAL A 8 -19.21 -12.10 12.91
CA VAL A 8 -18.52 -13.29 13.45
C VAL A 8 -17.22 -12.88 14.13
N TYR A 9 -16.49 -11.92 13.55
CA TYR A 9 -15.27 -11.35 14.09
C TYR A 9 -15.50 -10.73 15.47
N LYS A 10 -16.49 -9.85 15.63
CA LYS A 10 -16.80 -9.17 16.90
C LYS A 10 -17.20 -10.11 18.05
N ARG A 11 -17.75 -11.28 17.76
CA ARG A 11 -18.16 -12.24 18.81
C ARG A 11 -17.05 -13.17 19.28
N GLN A 12 -16.04 -13.44 18.46
CA GLN A 12 -14.87 -14.25 18.84
C GLN A 12 -13.79 -13.44 19.54
N ASP A 13 -13.70 -12.14 19.26
CA ASP A 13 -12.61 -11.25 19.67
C ASP A 13 -12.44 -11.11 21.19
N ASN A 14 -13.51 -10.90 21.94
CA ASN A 14 -13.39 -10.66 23.39
C ASN A 14 -12.88 -11.88 24.18
N LYS A 15 -13.01 -13.10 23.65
CA LYS A 15 -12.46 -14.31 24.28
C LYS A 15 -10.98 -14.52 23.96
N LEU A 16 -10.51 -14.03 22.78
CA LEU A 16 -9.13 -14.17 22.34
C LEU A 16 -8.21 -13.13 22.97
N ILE A 17 -8.72 -11.96 23.39
CA ILE A 17 -7.94 -10.93 24.08
C ILE A 17 -7.26 -11.50 25.35
N ALA A 18 -7.91 -12.46 26.01
CA ALA A 18 -7.33 -13.17 27.15
C ALA A 18 -6.22 -14.18 26.77
N GLN A 19 -5.98 -14.41 25.47
CA GLN A 19 -4.97 -15.31 24.92
C GLN A 19 -4.09 -14.55 23.91
N PRO A 20 -3.10 -13.78 24.38
CA PRO A 20 -2.34 -12.84 23.53
C PRO A 20 -1.70 -13.49 22.30
N ALA A 21 -1.16 -14.71 22.41
CA ALA A 21 -0.57 -15.40 21.27
C ALA A 21 -1.58 -15.65 20.15
N ALA A 22 -2.76 -16.16 20.47
CA ALA A 22 -3.83 -16.39 19.49
C ALA A 22 -4.37 -15.07 18.92
N ALA A 23 -4.47 -14.04 19.76
CA ALA A 23 -4.87 -12.71 19.33
C ALA A 23 -3.89 -12.10 18.30
N LEU A 24 -2.59 -12.21 18.53
CA LEU A 24 -1.56 -11.72 17.62
C LEU A 24 -1.52 -12.51 16.30
N GLN A 25 -1.77 -13.84 16.34
CA GLN A 25 -1.93 -14.64 15.13
C GLN A 25 -3.10 -14.15 14.27
N LEU A 26 -4.23 -13.84 14.89
CA LEU A 26 -5.38 -13.29 14.19
C LEU A 26 -5.07 -11.94 13.54
N VAL A 27 -4.45 -11.04 14.30
CA VAL A 27 -4.03 -9.72 13.79
C VAL A 27 -3.07 -9.87 12.61
N ALA A 28 -2.08 -10.76 12.69
CA ALA A 28 -1.14 -10.99 11.60
C ALA A 28 -1.85 -11.40 10.29
N LYS A 29 -2.85 -12.29 10.38
CA LYS A 29 -3.67 -12.71 9.23
C LYS A 29 -4.44 -11.54 8.62
N GLU A 30 -5.02 -10.68 9.46
CA GLU A 30 -5.78 -9.50 9.01
C GLU A 30 -4.86 -8.44 8.38
N VAL A 31 -3.67 -8.20 8.93
CA VAL A 31 -2.67 -7.30 8.35
C VAL A 31 -2.23 -7.81 6.97
N MET A 32 -1.98 -9.12 6.83
CA MET A 32 -1.65 -9.71 5.53
C MET A 32 -2.81 -9.64 4.54
N TYR A 33 -4.06 -9.73 5.00
CA TYR A 33 -5.24 -9.52 4.17
C TYR A 33 -5.33 -8.07 3.67
N CYS A 34 -5.05 -7.08 4.54
CA CYS A 34 -4.94 -5.68 4.14
C CYS A 34 -3.83 -5.48 3.08
N ALA A 35 -2.67 -6.11 3.25
CA ALA A 35 -1.58 -6.05 2.28
C ALA A 35 -2.02 -6.60 0.91
N LYS A 36 -2.76 -7.70 0.88
CA LYS A 36 -3.31 -8.28 -0.36
C LYS A 36 -4.32 -7.36 -1.04
N ILE A 37 -5.19 -6.69 -0.28
CA ILE A 37 -6.12 -5.69 -0.83
C ILE A 37 -5.35 -4.57 -1.54
N VAL A 38 -4.28 -4.06 -0.94
CA VAL A 38 -3.45 -3.00 -1.53
C VAL A 38 -2.71 -3.50 -2.78
N ASP A 39 -2.20 -4.75 -2.79
CA ASP A 39 -1.60 -5.35 -3.99
C ASP A 39 -2.58 -5.40 -5.16
N GLU A 40 -3.82 -5.81 -4.90
CA GLU A 40 -4.88 -5.81 -5.90
C GLU A 40 -5.25 -4.38 -6.38
N MET A 41 -5.20 -3.37 -5.49
CA MET A 41 -5.40 -1.97 -5.87
C MET A 41 -4.29 -1.47 -6.78
N ILE A 42 -3.02 -1.74 -6.45
CA ILE A 42 -1.85 -1.39 -7.27
C ILE A 42 -1.92 -2.08 -8.64
N GLY A 43 -2.31 -3.36 -8.68
CA GLY A 43 -2.52 -4.10 -9.92
C GLY A 43 -3.52 -3.43 -10.87
N LYS A 44 -4.55 -2.74 -10.33
CA LYS A 44 -5.51 -1.97 -11.14
C LYS A 44 -4.93 -0.70 -11.74
N LEU A 45 -3.87 -0.11 -11.17
CA LEU A 45 -3.17 1.02 -11.79
C LEU A 45 -2.51 0.64 -13.12
N GLN A 46 -2.06 -0.61 -13.26
CA GLN A 46 -1.33 -1.07 -14.45
C GLN A 46 -2.25 -1.43 -15.61
N SER A 47 -3.50 -1.78 -15.33
CA SER A 47 -4.45 -2.19 -16.33
C SER A 47 -4.86 -0.99 -17.20
N GLY A 48 -4.32 -0.85 -18.41
CA GLY A 48 -4.80 0.16 -19.36
C GLY A 48 -3.75 1.09 -19.96
N ASN A 49 -2.47 0.71 -20.02
CA ASN A 49 -1.42 1.50 -20.68
C ASN A 49 -1.30 2.95 -20.17
N GLY A 50 -1.37 3.15 -18.86
CA GLY A 50 -1.34 4.49 -18.24
C GLY A 50 -2.66 5.25 -18.31
N LYS A 51 -3.71 4.66 -18.90
CA LYS A 51 -5.08 5.16 -18.84
C LYS A 51 -5.86 4.34 -17.83
N ILE A 52 -6.60 5.02 -17.00
CA ILE A 52 -7.47 4.39 -16.02
C ILE A 52 -8.91 4.47 -16.53
N ASP A 53 -9.55 3.33 -16.67
CA ASP A 53 -10.97 3.25 -16.99
C ASP A 53 -11.86 3.44 -15.74
N LYS A 54 -13.16 3.59 -15.97
CA LYS A 54 -14.13 3.82 -14.90
C LYS A 54 -14.31 2.59 -14.00
N GLU A 55 -14.18 1.40 -14.57
CA GLU A 55 -14.36 0.14 -13.86
C GLU A 55 -13.23 -0.06 -12.85
N ASN A 56 -11.98 0.05 -13.29
CA ASN A 56 -10.82 -0.08 -12.41
C ASN A 56 -10.80 1.01 -11.31
N ALA A 57 -11.18 2.24 -11.64
CA ALA A 57 -11.32 3.30 -10.64
C ALA A 57 -12.41 2.95 -9.59
N GLY A 58 -13.52 2.36 -10.01
CA GLY A 58 -14.59 1.90 -9.11
C GLY A 58 -14.13 0.78 -8.19
N ILE A 59 -13.37 -0.19 -8.72
CA ILE A 59 -12.82 -1.30 -7.94
C ILE A 59 -11.84 -0.78 -6.86
N VAL A 60 -10.95 0.14 -7.22
CA VAL A 60 -9.99 0.71 -6.26
C VAL A 60 -10.71 1.49 -5.17
N GLU A 61 -11.73 2.28 -5.51
CA GLU A 61 -12.52 3.02 -4.51
C GLU A 61 -13.26 2.08 -3.54
N GLU A 62 -13.83 0.98 -4.03
CA GLU A 62 -14.47 -0.03 -3.18
C GLU A 62 -13.47 -0.71 -2.24
N LYS A 63 -12.31 -1.11 -2.77
CA LYS A 63 -11.24 -1.72 -1.98
C LYS A 63 -10.66 -0.76 -0.93
N ALA A 64 -10.51 0.51 -1.25
CA ALA A 64 -10.07 1.53 -0.30
C ALA A 64 -11.06 1.67 0.88
N LYS A 65 -12.37 1.61 0.63
CA LYS A 65 -13.39 1.61 1.70
C LYS A 65 -13.32 0.37 2.58
N ILE A 66 -13.06 -0.79 1.99
CA ILE A 66 -12.87 -2.04 2.75
C ILE A 66 -11.61 -1.93 3.61
N LEU A 67 -10.49 -1.50 3.04
CA LEU A 67 -9.23 -1.30 3.75
C LEU A 67 -9.39 -0.36 4.95
N GLN A 68 -10.07 0.79 4.76
CA GLN A 68 -10.31 1.75 5.83
C GLN A 68 -11.11 1.16 7.00
N LYS A 69 -12.11 0.32 6.71
CA LYS A 69 -12.90 -0.36 7.75
C LYS A 69 -12.06 -1.39 8.50
N LEU A 70 -11.25 -2.17 7.78
CA LEU A 70 -10.33 -3.14 8.38
C LEU A 70 -9.29 -2.44 9.25
N TYR A 71 -8.68 -1.37 8.74
CA TYR A 71 -7.72 -0.55 9.50
C TYR A 71 -8.30 -0.07 10.82
N ALA A 72 -9.50 0.51 10.81
CA ALA A 72 -10.17 0.96 12.03
C ALA A 72 -10.44 -0.20 13.00
N SER A 73 -10.98 -1.32 12.50
CA SER A 73 -11.31 -2.49 13.31
C SER A 73 -10.07 -3.14 13.95
N ILE A 74 -8.96 -3.24 13.21
CA ILE A 74 -7.70 -3.80 13.72
C ILE A 74 -7.10 -2.87 14.77
N ASN A 75 -7.15 -1.54 14.58
CA ASN A 75 -6.67 -0.59 15.59
C ASN A 75 -7.51 -0.63 16.89
N ASP A 76 -8.84 -0.76 16.78
CA ASP A 76 -9.70 -0.98 17.95
C ASP A 76 -9.31 -2.26 18.70
N TYR A 77 -8.95 -3.30 17.98
CA TYR A 77 -8.50 -4.57 18.56
C TYR A 77 -7.13 -4.43 19.24
N PHE A 78 -6.18 -3.71 18.66
CA PHE A 78 -4.92 -3.37 19.33
C PHE A 78 -5.15 -2.60 20.63
N ALA A 79 -6.04 -1.60 20.61
CA ALA A 79 -6.38 -0.84 21.80
C ALA A 79 -6.95 -1.73 22.92
N ALA A 80 -7.79 -2.70 22.56
CA ALA A 80 -8.33 -3.68 23.50
C ALA A 80 -7.25 -4.61 24.06
N LEU A 81 -6.30 -5.08 23.23
CA LEU A 81 -5.15 -5.87 23.67
C LEU A 81 -4.27 -5.13 24.67
N TYR A 82 -3.95 -3.87 24.39
CA TYR A 82 -3.14 -3.04 25.31
C TYR A 82 -3.87 -2.77 26.63
N SER A 83 -5.19 -2.55 26.58
CA SER A 83 -6.01 -2.30 27.78
C SER A 83 -6.17 -3.56 28.63
N GLY A 84 -6.04 -4.75 28.05
CA GLY A 84 -6.16 -6.03 28.76
C GLY A 84 -5.00 -6.33 29.72
N GLY A 85 -3.85 -5.66 29.56
CA GLY A 85 -2.70 -5.73 30.47
C GLY A 85 -2.03 -7.10 30.61
N VAL A 86 -2.26 -8.01 29.62
CA VAL A 86 -1.78 -9.40 29.65
C VAL A 86 -0.64 -9.68 28.67
N LEU A 87 -0.19 -8.67 27.91
CA LEU A 87 0.93 -8.79 26.96
C LEU A 87 2.26 -8.85 27.72
N THR A 88 3.13 -9.77 27.30
CA THR A 88 4.56 -9.70 27.67
C THR A 88 5.22 -8.53 26.95
N GLU A 89 6.42 -8.12 27.39
CA GLU A 89 7.20 -7.07 26.75
C GLU A 89 7.49 -7.40 25.27
N GLU A 90 7.84 -8.65 24.97
CA GLU A 90 8.04 -9.13 23.62
C GLU A 90 6.76 -9.03 22.77
N GLN A 91 5.61 -9.49 23.28
CA GLN A 91 4.34 -9.40 22.60
C GLN A 91 3.88 -7.97 22.37
N ALA A 92 4.16 -7.07 23.31
CA ALA A 92 3.88 -5.63 23.15
C ALA A 92 4.74 -5.03 22.02
N SER A 93 6.02 -5.38 21.95
CA SER A 93 6.93 -4.96 20.88
C SER A 93 6.47 -5.48 19.51
N GLN A 94 6.12 -6.77 19.42
CA GLN A 94 5.59 -7.39 18.19
C GLN A 94 4.28 -6.72 17.74
N SER A 95 3.38 -6.45 18.68
CA SER A 95 2.12 -5.76 18.42
C SER A 95 2.35 -4.35 17.86
N ALA A 96 3.29 -3.59 18.44
CA ALA A 96 3.65 -2.26 17.95
C ALA A 96 4.24 -2.31 16.52
N GLY A 97 5.08 -3.30 16.23
CA GLY A 97 5.60 -3.54 14.89
C GLY A 97 4.50 -3.86 13.87
N MET A 98 3.55 -4.74 14.21
CA MET A 98 2.39 -5.04 13.36
C MET A 98 1.52 -3.80 13.10
N GLN A 99 1.34 -2.96 14.11
CA GLN A 99 0.58 -1.71 13.98
C GLN A 99 1.29 -0.73 13.04
N SER A 100 2.63 -0.64 13.11
CA SER A 100 3.42 0.17 12.18
C SER A 100 3.29 -0.33 10.74
N ILE A 101 3.39 -1.65 10.51
CA ILE A 101 3.18 -2.29 9.20
C ILE A 101 1.77 -1.99 8.67
N LEU A 102 0.74 -2.13 9.50
CA LEU A 102 -0.64 -1.82 9.11
C LEU A 102 -0.81 -0.36 8.71
N CYS A 103 -0.18 0.57 9.43
CA CYS A 103 -0.21 2.01 9.13
C CYS A 103 0.39 2.31 7.75
N ASP A 104 1.54 1.71 7.42
CA ASP A 104 2.17 1.90 6.11
C ASP A 104 1.37 1.23 4.98
N ILE A 105 0.76 0.06 5.21
CA ILE A 105 -0.14 -0.59 4.25
C ILE A 105 -1.35 0.32 3.94
N ASP A 106 -2.01 0.87 4.97
CA ASP A 106 -3.13 1.80 4.78
C ASP A 106 -2.70 3.04 4.01
N ARG A 107 -1.55 3.62 4.36
CA ARG A 107 -0.97 4.77 3.65
C ARG A 107 -0.73 4.47 2.17
N ILE A 108 -0.14 3.32 1.83
CA ILE A 108 0.08 2.91 0.44
C ILE A 108 -1.26 2.76 -0.29
N GLY A 109 -2.27 2.18 0.37
CA GLY A 109 -3.62 2.07 -0.18
C GLY A 109 -4.25 3.43 -0.49
N GLN A 110 -4.16 4.40 0.42
CA GLN A 110 -4.65 5.76 0.23
C GLN A 110 -3.94 6.47 -0.93
N LEU A 111 -2.62 6.40 -0.99
CA LEU A 111 -1.82 6.98 -2.07
C LEU A 111 -2.14 6.35 -3.43
N THR A 112 -2.37 5.03 -3.46
CA THR A 112 -2.80 4.30 -4.67
C THR A 112 -4.15 4.80 -5.17
N ARG A 113 -5.11 5.03 -4.25
CA ARG A 113 -6.41 5.61 -4.59
C ARG A 113 -6.27 7.03 -5.16
N GLU A 114 -5.47 7.89 -4.53
CA GLU A 114 -5.23 9.26 -4.98
C GLU A 114 -4.61 9.32 -6.39
N ILE A 115 -3.64 8.44 -6.68
CA ILE A 115 -3.07 8.28 -8.02
C ILE A 115 -4.17 7.90 -9.02
N MET A 116 -4.98 6.89 -8.68
CA MET A 116 -6.09 6.42 -9.50
C MET A 116 -7.07 7.54 -9.83
N GLU A 117 -7.53 8.28 -8.82
CA GLU A 117 -8.45 9.40 -8.96
C GLU A 117 -7.89 10.51 -9.86
N THR A 118 -6.63 10.90 -9.61
CA THR A 118 -5.95 11.95 -10.36
C THR A 118 -5.82 11.59 -11.83
N VAL A 119 -5.33 10.39 -12.15
CA VAL A 119 -5.18 9.94 -13.55
C VAL A 119 -6.52 9.74 -14.22
N ALA A 120 -7.53 9.16 -13.54
CA ALA A 120 -8.87 8.97 -14.08
C ALA A 120 -9.55 10.31 -14.41
N LYS A 121 -9.39 11.34 -13.57
CA LYS A 121 -9.91 12.69 -13.78
C LYS A 121 -9.31 13.32 -15.03
N GLN A 122 -8.00 13.18 -15.24
CA GLN A 122 -7.34 13.75 -16.42
C GLN A 122 -7.72 13.01 -17.72
N ASN A 123 -7.96 11.70 -17.65
CA ASN A 123 -8.38 10.92 -18.81
C ASN A 123 -9.78 11.33 -19.33
N LYS A 124 -10.66 11.83 -18.47
CA LYS A 124 -12.01 12.33 -18.81
C LYS A 124 -12.02 13.84 -19.08
N GLY A 125 -11.01 14.55 -18.65
CA GLY A 125 -10.93 16.00 -18.72
C GLY A 125 -10.71 16.53 -20.14
N LYS A 126 -10.85 17.86 -20.30
CA LYS A 126 -10.53 18.59 -21.54
C LYS A 126 -9.02 18.54 -21.84
N HIS A 127 -8.20 18.53 -20.81
CA HIS A 127 -6.74 18.46 -20.87
C HIS A 127 -6.31 17.02 -20.58
N LYS A 128 -5.60 16.38 -21.51
CA LYS A 128 -5.19 14.98 -21.44
C LYS A 128 -3.68 14.84 -21.42
N TYR A 129 -3.17 13.85 -20.74
CA TYR A 129 -1.76 13.49 -20.81
C TYR A 129 -1.35 13.10 -22.23
N SER A 130 -0.13 13.48 -22.65
CA SER A 130 0.44 13.04 -23.90
C SER A 130 0.68 11.52 -23.90
N LYS A 131 0.84 10.92 -25.08
CA LYS A 131 1.18 9.48 -25.19
C LYS A 131 2.47 9.12 -24.45
N GLU A 132 3.44 10.02 -24.50
CA GLU A 132 4.75 9.86 -23.82
C GLU A 132 4.56 9.91 -22.29
N ALA A 133 3.79 10.87 -21.78
CA ALA A 133 3.48 10.96 -20.35
C ALA A 133 2.76 9.70 -19.85
N LEU A 134 1.80 9.16 -20.62
CA LEU A 134 1.11 7.91 -20.26
C LEU A 134 2.06 6.71 -20.22
N LYS A 135 3.04 6.62 -21.14
CA LYS A 135 4.06 5.56 -21.10
C LYS A 135 4.97 5.68 -19.88
N GLU A 136 5.34 6.90 -19.51
CA GLU A 136 6.13 7.17 -18.33
C GLU A 136 5.36 6.79 -17.05
N LEU A 137 4.09 7.19 -16.93
CA LEU A 137 3.22 6.83 -15.83
C LEU A 137 3.06 5.31 -15.71
N LYS A 138 2.84 4.60 -16.83
CA LYS A 138 2.78 3.15 -16.83
C LYS A 138 4.04 2.52 -16.24
N LYS A 139 5.23 2.97 -16.68
CA LYS A 139 6.51 2.46 -16.15
C LYS A 139 6.64 2.73 -14.64
N ALA A 140 6.23 3.89 -14.17
CA ALA A 140 6.26 4.22 -12.75
C ALA A 140 5.30 3.32 -11.93
N MET A 141 4.12 3.02 -12.46
CA MET A 141 3.17 2.09 -11.83
C MET A 141 3.72 0.65 -11.78
N GLU A 142 4.45 0.20 -12.82
CA GLU A 142 5.15 -1.08 -12.84
C GLU A 142 6.23 -1.15 -11.73
N GLN A 143 6.97 -0.06 -11.51
CA GLN A 143 7.95 0.00 -10.43
C GLN A 143 7.32 -0.03 -9.04
N ILE A 144 6.16 0.64 -8.84
CA ILE A 144 5.41 0.53 -7.58
C ILE A 144 5.01 -0.93 -7.31
N GLN A 145 4.52 -1.64 -8.32
CA GLN A 145 4.12 -3.05 -8.15
C GLN A 145 5.31 -3.92 -7.76
N MET A 146 6.47 -3.69 -8.38
CA MET A 146 7.68 -4.46 -8.08
C MET A 146 8.15 -4.24 -6.63
N ILE A 147 8.28 -2.97 -6.20
CA ILE A 147 8.75 -2.67 -4.85
C ILE A 147 7.74 -3.13 -3.78
N TYR A 148 6.44 -2.97 -4.03
CA TYR A 148 5.41 -3.44 -3.11
C TYR A 148 5.38 -4.97 -2.99
N GLY A 149 5.54 -5.69 -4.10
CA GLY A 149 5.69 -7.14 -4.11
C GLY A 149 6.91 -7.61 -3.30
N SER A 150 8.02 -6.90 -3.37
CA SER A 150 9.22 -7.15 -2.54
C SER A 150 8.92 -6.91 -1.05
N CYS A 151 8.14 -5.89 -0.70
CA CYS A 151 7.73 -5.62 0.67
C CYS A 151 6.82 -6.72 1.24
N ILE A 152 5.83 -7.20 0.46
CA ILE A 152 4.97 -8.31 0.89
C ILE A 152 5.80 -9.55 1.19
N ARG A 153 6.76 -9.89 0.36
CA ARG A 153 7.68 -11.02 0.63
C ARG A 153 8.46 -10.82 1.92
N ALA A 154 8.99 -9.61 2.16
CA ALA A 154 9.72 -9.30 3.37
C ALA A 154 8.87 -9.48 4.64
N ILE A 155 7.67 -8.91 4.68
CA ILE A 155 6.78 -9.04 5.85
C ILE A 155 6.21 -10.45 6.01
N SER A 156 6.19 -11.26 4.95
CA SER A 156 5.84 -12.69 4.99
C SER A 156 6.96 -13.58 5.48
N GLY A 157 8.17 -13.05 5.72
CA GLY A 157 9.32 -13.83 6.18
C GLY A 157 10.07 -14.57 5.08
N ASP A 158 9.98 -14.13 3.82
CA ASP A 158 10.80 -14.69 2.73
C ASP A 158 12.27 -14.36 2.99
N VAL A 159 13.03 -15.38 3.39
CA VAL A 159 14.45 -15.28 3.75
C VAL A 159 15.36 -14.97 2.57
N ASP A 160 14.92 -15.24 1.35
CA ASP A 160 15.67 -14.98 0.11
C ASP A 160 15.50 -13.53 -0.39
N MET A 161 14.69 -12.72 0.31
CA MET A 161 14.47 -11.33 -0.05
C MET A 161 15.71 -10.48 0.24
N ASP A 162 16.39 -10.03 -0.83
CA ASP A 162 17.56 -9.14 -0.71
C ASP A 162 17.11 -7.68 -0.52
N ILE A 163 17.48 -7.13 0.63
CA ILE A 163 17.21 -5.73 0.97
C ILE A 163 17.92 -4.76 0.02
N LYS A 164 19.10 -5.13 -0.48
CA LYS A 164 19.80 -4.32 -1.47
C LYS A 164 18.98 -4.19 -2.74
N GLU A 165 18.23 -5.25 -3.11
CA GLU A 165 17.31 -5.21 -4.23
C GLU A 165 16.16 -4.21 -3.99
N LEU A 166 15.59 -4.19 -2.79
CA LEU A 166 14.56 -3.20 -2.41
C LEU A 166 15.09 -1.76 -2.50
N MET A 167 16.29 -1.52 -1.95
CA MET A 167 16.92 -0.20 -1.99
C MET A 167 17.21 0.23 -3.44
N ARG A 168 17.62 -0.71 -4.29
CA ARG A 168 17.81 -0.46 -5.73
C ARG A 168 16.48 -0.11 -6.41
N GLN A 169 15.40 -0.83 -6.12
CA GLN A 169 14.06 -0.52 -6.64
C GLN A 169 13.59 0.88 -6.20
N LYS A 170 13.87 1.29 -4.96
CA LYS A 170 13.57 2.65 -4.50
C LYS A 170 14.37 3.70 -5.25
N GLU A 171 15.67 3.46 -5.48
CA GLU A 171 16.53 4.37 -6.26
C GLU A 171 16.04 4.49 -7.71
N ASP A 172 15.64 3.37 -8.34
CA ASP A 172 15.04 3.36 -9.68
C ASP A 172 13.77 4.23 -9.77
N ILE A 173 12.93 4.21 -8.72
CA ILE A 173 11.74 5.07 -8.62
C ILE A 173 12.16 6.55 -8.57
N MET A 174 13.12 6.92 -7.74
CA MET A 174 13.60 8.30 -7.62
C MET A 174 14.20 8.83 -8.93
N GLN A 175 15.01 8.02 -9.60
CA GLN A 175 15.61 8.39 -10.89
C GLN A 175 14.55 8.54 -11.99
N LEU A 176 13.55 7.67 -11.98
CA LEU A 176 12.44 7.76 -12.91
C LEU A 176 11.59 9.01 -12.64
N ASP A 177 11.28 9.34 -11.38
CA ASP A 177 10.56 10.55 -10.99
C ASP A 177 11.27 11.81 -11.52
N GLU A 178 12.57 11.95 -11.25
CA GLU A 178 13.36 13.09 -11.72
C GLU A 178 13.32 13.22 -13.24
N LYS A 179 13.50 12.10 -13.96
CA LYS A 179 13.43 12.06 -15.42
C LYS A 179 12.05 12.47 -15.94
N MET A 180 10.99 11.98 -15.31
CA MET A 180 9.61 12.28 -15.72
C MET A 180 9.29 13.77 -15.52
N ARG A 181 9.72 14.38 -14.42
CA ARG A 181 9.58 15.84 -14.18
C ARG A 181 10.28 16.65 -15.25
N LYS A 182 11.56 16.35 -15.56
CA LYS A 182 12.33 17.01 -16.62
C LYS A 182 11.65 16.88 -17.98
N ASN A 183 11.20 15.69 -18.31
CA ASN A 183 10.51 15.43 -19.58
C ASN A 183 9.16 16.16 -19.67
N HIS A 184 8.40 16.25 -18.58
CA HIS A 184 7.13 16.98 -18.54
C HIS A 184 7.35 18.47 -18.80
N ILE A 185 8.32 19.11 -18.13
CA ILE A 185 8.69 20.51 -18.33
C ILE A 185 9.07 20.75 -19.78
N ALA A 186 9.90 19.87 -20.36
CA ALA A 186 10.31 19.99 -21.77
C ALA A 186 9.13 19.85 -22.74
N ARG A 187 8.13 19.00 -22.46
CA ARG A 187 6.91 18.86 -23.28
C ARG A 187 6.02 20.10 -23.18
N VAL A 188 5.88 20.66 -21.99
CA VAL A 188 5.11 21.92 -21.79
C VAL A 188 5.78 23.06 -22.54
N GLY A 189 7.09 23.25 -22.42
CA GLY A 189 7.83 24.30 -23.13
C GLY A 189 7.78 24.19 -24.66
N LYS A 190 7.57 22.99 -25.20
CA LYS A 190 7.40 22.74 -26.63
C LYS A 190 5.93 22.77 -27.10
N GLY A 191 5.00 23.13 -26.23
CA GLY A 191 3.56 23.11 -26.53
C GLY A 191 2.96 21.70 -26.78
N LYS A 192 3.69 20.63 -26.41
CA LYS A 192 3.26 19.22 -26.58
C LYS A 192 2.46 18.69 -25.41
N CYS A 193 2.40 19.42 -24.31
CA CYS A 193 1.61 19.11 -23.13
C CYS A 193 1.00 20.40 -22.56
N ASP A 194 -0.23 20.33 -22.08
CA ASP A 194 -0.90 21.46 -21.46
C ASP A 194 -0.28 21.75 -20.09
N SER A 195 0.07 23.02 -19.83
CA SER A 195 0.63 23.47 -18.56
C SER A 195 -0.29 23.22 -17.36
N LYS A 196 -1.61 23.16 -17.57
CA LYS A 196 -2.59 22.82 -16.53
C LYS A 196 -2.45 21.40 -15.99
N LEU A 197 -1.75 20.53 -16.70
CA LEU A 197 -1.44 19.17 -16.27
C LEU A 197 -0.21 19.08 -15.36
N THR A 198 0.55 20.17 -15.18
CA THR A 198 1.79 20.17 -14.39
C THR A 198 1.53 19.81 -12.93
N ILE A 199 0.52 20.43 -12.30
CA ILE A 199 0.17 20.13 -10.90
C ILE A 199 -0.28 18.69 -10.74
N PRO A 200 -1.35 18.20 -11.44
CA PRO A 200 -1.77 16.82 -11.24
C PRO A 200 -0.73 15.78 -11.64
N PHE A 201 0.17 16.08 -12.59
CA PHE A 201 1.28 15.18 -12.90
C PHE A 201 2.28 15.10 -11.77
N ASN A 202 2.65 16.23 -11.17
CA ASN A 202 3.55 16.28 -10.02
C ASN A 202 2.93 15.63 -8.77
N ASP A 203 1.62 15.75 -8.55
CA ASP A 203 0.92 15.09 -7.44
C ASP A 203 1.02 13.57 -7.57
N VAL A 204 0.84 13.02 -8.79
CA VAL A 204 1.02 11.59 -9.03
C VAL A 204 2.46 11.15 -8.73
N LEU A 205 3.46 11.90 -9.22
CA LEU A 205 4.87 11.58 -8.97
C LEU A 205 5.22 11.65 -7.48
N HIS A 206 4.71 12.64 -6.77
CA HIS A 206 4.92 12.76 -5.33
C HIS A 206 4.32 11.57 -4.57
N ASN A 207 3.11 11.13 -4.95
CA ASN A 207 2.49 9.96 -4.32
C ASN A 207 3.25 8.66 -4.63
N ILE A 208 3.83 8.53 -5.83
CA ILE A 208 4.72 7.41 -6.20
C ILE A 208 5.95 7.36 -5.29
N ASP A 209 6.62 8.49 -5.08
CA ASP A 209 7.77 8.56 -4.18
C ASP A 209 7.39 8.21 -2.73
N ARG A 210 6.26 8.70 -2.23
CA ARG A 210 5.74 8.38 -0.90
C ARG A 210 5.43 6.90 -0.72
N ILE A 211 4.88 6.23 -1.75
CA ILE A 211 4.69 4.77 -1.74
C ILE A 211 6.05 4.08 -1.58
N GLY A 212 7.06 4.48 -2.34
CA GLY A 212 8.40 3.93 -2.22
C GLY A 212 8.99 4.09 -0.80
N ASN A 213 8.78 5.24 -0.17
CA ASN A 213 9.23 5.49 1.21
C ASN A 213 8.50 4.58 2.21
N SER A 214 7.17 4.44 2.10
CA SER A 214 6.41 3.51 2.96
C SER A 214 6.82 2.05 2.76
N CYS A 215 7.20 1.67 1.54
CA CYS A 215 7.75 0.34 1.27
C CYS A 215 9.08 0.09 2.00
N VAL A 216 9.97 1.08 2.06
CA VAL A 216 11.23 0.96 2.82
C VAL A 216 10.94 0.79 4.31
N ASN A 217 10.04 1.62 4.88
CA ASN A 217 9.64 1.52 6.28
C ASN A 217 9.10 0.13 6.63
N LEU A 218 8.22 -0.44 5.78
CA LEU A 218 7.69 -1.79 5.96
C LEU A 218 8.79 -2.83 6.12
N VAL A 219 9.83 -2.75 5.29
CA VAL A 219 10.93 -3.72 5.32
C VAL A 219 11.85 -3.50 6.51
N GLU A 220 12.07 -2.26 6.92
CA GLU A 220 12.83 -1.95 8.13
C GLU A 220 12.17 -2.57 9.37
N VAL A 221 10.85 -2.42 9.52
CA VAL A 221 10.11 -3.05 10.63
C VAL A 221 10.15 -4.57 10.53
N ALA A 222 10.03 -5.15 9.33
CA ALA A 222 10.12 -6.61 9.16
C ALA A 222 11.50 -7.17 9.57
N LYS A 223 12.58 -6.41 9.38
CA LYS A 223 13.94 -6.78 9.85
C LYS A 223 14.06 -6.86 11.36
N GLU A 224 13.27 -6.12 12.09
CA GLU A 224 13.24 -6.12 13.56
C GLU A 224 12.51 -7.35 14.13
N ASN A 225 12.41 -8.43 13.36
CA ASN A 225 11.77 -9.70 13.69
C ASN A 225 10.24 -9.65 13.87
N VAL A 226 9.58 -8.73 13.15
CA VAL A 226 8.11 -8.66 13.10
C VAL A 226 7.61 -9.18 11.75
N THR A 227 7.95 -10.40 11.38
CA THR A 227 7.40 -11.04 10.18
C THR A 227 6.06 -11.69 10.51
N MET A 228 5.10 -11.57 9.58
CA MET A 228 3.76 -12.14 9.82
C MET A 228 3.79 -13.67 9.88
N GLN A 229 4.73 -14.31 9.17
CA GLN A 229 4.87 -15.77 9.17
C GLN A 229 5.12 -16.35 10.56
N ALA A 230 5.83 -15.63 11.43
CA ALA A 230 6.09 -16.08 12.81
C ALA A 230 4.79 -16.26 13.64
N PHE A 231 3.68 -15.68 13.19
CA PHE A 231 2.37 -15.75 13.85
C PHE A 231 1.40 -16.70 13.16
N PHE A 232 1.77 -17.29 12.02
CA PHE A 232 0.93 -18.31 11.41
C PHE A 232 1.23 -19.63 12.12
N ALA A 233 0.18 -20.30 12.63
CA ALA A 233 0.33 -21.64 13.15
C ALA A 233 0.91 -22.53 12.04
N GLU A 234 1.92 -23.31 12.35
CA GLU A 234 2.30 -24.47 11.55
C GLU A 234 1.09 -25.42 11.61
N ASP A 235 0.40 -25.57 10.50
CA ASP A 235 -0.67 -26.57 10.33
C ASP A 235 -0.06 -27.96 10.15
#